data_819ac1aa7278644d1770518654964833
#
_entry.id   819ac1aa7278644d1770518654964833
#
_cell.length_a   1.000
_cell.length_b   1.000
_cell.length_c   1.000
_cell.angle_alpha   90.00
_cell.angle_beta   90.00
_cell.angle_gamma   90.00
#
_symmetry.space_group_name_H-M   'P 1'
#
loop_
_entity.id
_entity.type
_entity.pdbx_description
1 polymer ?
#
loop_
_entity_poly.entity_id
_entity_poly.type
_entity_poly.pdbx_seq_one_letter_code
_entity_poly.pdbx_strand_id
1 'polypeptide(L)'
;MSHKSIHQQLRNAFSFRTAVRVYSDQKIAKEDLDLILDAAWLSPSSIGLEAWRFVVLENEAVKHELKEVSWGAVYQFETASHMILLISEKNARYDGASIKQSLLRRGITDEQALASRLACYEAFQKHDMKIADNPRALFDWTAKQTYIALANMMTTAALMGIDSCPIEGFDYDKVNAILAKHGIINPDTEGITSMLSLGYRLRDPKHSQTRKPREEVISFFS
;
A
#
# COMPACT_ATOMS: atom_id res chain seq x y z
N MET A 1 -15.63 5.52 -24.50
CA MET A 1 -14.91 4.26 -24.83
C MET A 1 -15.88 3.10 -24.81
N SER A 2 -15.77 2.12 -25.74
CA SER A 2 -16.66 0.95 -25.74
C SER A 2 -16.26 -0.03 -24.63
N HIS A 3 -17.21 -0.84 -24.09
CA HIS A 3 -16.94 -1.89 -23.09
C HIS A 3 -15.82 -2.86 -23.52
N LYS A 4 -15.77 -3.24 -24.80
CA LYS A 4 -14.72 -4.11 -25.37
C LYS A 4 -13.32 -3.48 -25.26
N SER A 5 -13.21 -2.16 -25.41
CA SER A 5 -11.93 -1.43 -25.28
C SER A 5 -11.41 -1.46 -23.83
N ILE A 6 -12.29 -1.25 -22.85
CA ILE A 6 -11.91 -1.29 -21.41
C ILE A 6 -11.48 -2.71 -20.98
N HIS A 7 -12.22 -3.74 -21.39
CA HIS A 7 -11.87 -5.13 -21.09
C HIS A 7 -10.46 -5.48 -21.61
N GLN A 8 -10.15 -5.03 -22.84
CA GLN A 8 -8.85 -5.32 -23.42
C GLN A 8 -7.74 -4.54 -22.71
N GLN A 9 -7.97 -3.28 -22.36
CA GLN A 9 -7.00 -2.46 -21.61
C GLN A 9 -6.66 -3.09 -20.25
N LEU A 10 -7.68 -3.53 -19.49
CA LEU A 10 -7.48 -4.21 -18.20
C LEU A 10 -6.70 -5.52 -18.36
N ARG A 11 -7.06 -6.36 -19.35
CA ARG A 11 -6.32 -7.60 -19.63
C ARG A 11 -4.86 -7.32 -19.97
N ASN A 12 -4.61 -6.32 -20.81
CA ASN A 12 -3.26 -5.92 -21.18
C ASN A 12 -2.47 -5.43 -19.96
N ALA A 13 -3.06 -4.61 -19.10
CA ALA A 13 -2.41 -4.11 -17.89
C ALA A 13 -2.01 -5.25 -16.93
N PHE A 14 -2.91 -6.21 -16.68
CA PHE A 14 -2.59 -7.37 -15.85
C PHE A 14 -1.55 -8.30 -16.48
N SER A 15 -1.52 -8.43 -17.80
CA SER A 15 -0.49 -9.19 -18.52
C SER A 15 0.85 -8.46 -18.60
N PHE A 16 0.84 -7.13 -18.71
CA PHE A 16 2.02 -6.29 -18.74
C PHE A 16 2.77 -6.27 -17.39
N ARG A 17 2.02 -6.16 -16.27
CA ARG A 17 2.60 -5.99 -14.96
C ARG A 17 3.43 -7.21 -14.52
N THR A 18 4.67 -6.98 -14.28
CA THR A 18 5.60 -7.94 -13.66
C THR A 18 6.45 -7.23 -12.60
N ALA A 19 7.17 -7.97 -11.76
CA ALA A 19 8.07 -7.40 -10.76
C ALA A 19 9.39 -6.95 -11.44
N VAL A 20 9.39 -5.73 -11.94
CA VAL A 20 10.60 -5.10 -12.53
C VAL A 20 11.50 -4.59 -11.42
N ARG A 21 12.78 -4.93 -11.47
CA ARG A 21 13.77 -4.61 -10.44
C ARG A 21 14.87 -3.68 -10.91
N VAL A 22 14.98 -3.44 -12.22
CA VAL A 22 15.96 -2.52 -12.81
C VAL A 22 15.22 -1.66 -13.82
N TYR A 23 15.30 -0.36 -13.65
CA TYR A 23 14.61 0.62 -14.47
C TYR A 23 15.58 1.39 -15.36
N SER A 24 15.06 1.98 -16.43
CA SER A 24 15.78 2.95 -17.27
C SER A 24 15.87 4.31 -16.53
N ASP A 25 16.62 5.23 -17.12
CA ASP A 25 16.76 6.61 -16.63
C ASP A 25 15.52 7.49 -16.87
N GLN A 26 14.57 6.99 -17.68
CA GLN A 26 13.31 7.69 -17.95
C GLN A 26 12.52 7.94 -16.66
N LYS A 27 12.15 9.19 -16.44
CA LYS A 27 11.34 9.58 -15.29
C LYS A 27 9.85 9.57 -15.62
N ILE A 28 9.06 9.20 -14.65
CA ILE A 28 7.59 9.28 -14.72
C ILE A 28 7.20 10.76 -14.69
N ALA A 29 6.30 11.17 -15.58
CA ALA A 29 5.74 12.50 -15.57
C ALA A 29 4.95 12.76 -14.27
N LYS A 30 4.97 14.00 -13.79
CA LYS A 30 4.28 14.37 -12.55
C LYS A 30 2.80 14.02 -12.57
N GLU A 31 2.12 14.27 -13.69
CA GLU A 31 0.70 13.98 -13.87
C GLU A 31 0.37 12.49 -13.75
N ASP A 32 1.24 11.63 -14.29
CA ASP A 32 1.10 10.17 -14.19
C ASP A 32 1.35 9.69 -12.75
N LEU A 33 2.36 10.27 -12.08
CA LEU A 33 2.62 9.97 -10.68
C LEU A 33 1.45 10.39 -9.79
N ASP A 34 0.92 11.60 -10.01
CA ASP A 34 -0.23 12.13 -9.25
C ASP A 34 -1.44 11.18 -9.41
N LEU A 35 -1.72 10.68 -10.62
CA LEU A 35 -2.81 9.73 -10.85
C LEU A 35 -2.59 8.38 -10.12
N ILE A 36 -1.35 7.90 -10.05
CA ILE A 36 -1.00 6.70 -9.27
C ILE A 36 -1.25 6.94 -7.78
N LEU A 37 -0.87 8.11 -7.27
CA LEU A 37 -1.08 8.47 -5.87
C LEU A 37 -2.56 8.68 -5.54
N ASP A 38 -3.34 9.26 -6.45
CA ASP A 38 -4.80 9.37 -6.33
C ASP A 38 -5.46 8.00 -6.23
N ALA A 39 -4.99 7.01 -6.99
CA ALA A 39 -5.50 5.64 -6.89
C ALA A 39 -5.25 5.02 -5.50
N ALA A 40 -4.16 5.39 -4.83
CA ALA A 40 -3.93 5.00 -3.45
C ALA A 40 -4.84 5.75 -2.48
N TRP A 41 -4.92 7.06 -2.60
CA TRP A 41 -5.73 7.93 -1.75
C TRP A 41 -7.21 7.58 -1.79
N LEU A 42 -7.76 7.29 -2.98
CA LEU A 42 -9.17 6.94 -3.19
C LEU A 42 -9.48 5.47 -2.90
N SER A 43 -8.52 4.70 -2.43
CA SER A 43 -8.71 3.28 -2.13
C SER A 43 -9.63 3.08 -0.92
N PRO A 44 -10.50 2.06 -0.92
CA PRO A 44 -11.33 1.74 0.23
C PRO A 44 -10.50 1.11 1.36
N SER A 45 -10.95 1.32 2.60
CA SER A 45 -10.37 0.69 3.78
C SER A 45 -11.44 0.08 4.68
N SER A 46 -11.04 -0.84 5.57
CA SER A 46 -11.95 -1.43 6.53
C SER A 46 -12.58 -0.35 7.41
N ILE A 47 -13.88 -0.38 7.56
CA ILE A 47 -14.69 0.62 8.27
C ILE A 47 -14.48 2.08 7.80
N GLY A 48 -13.85 2.30 6.63
CA GLY A 48 -13.48 3.62 6.12
C GLY A 48 -12.47 4.34 7.02
N LEU A 49 -11.59 3.61 7.67
CA LEU A 49 -10.65 4.15 8.67
C LEU A 49 -9.51 4.94 8.05
N GLU A 50 -8.99 4.48 6.90
CA GLU A 50 -7.82 5.09 6.23
C GLU A 50 -6.60 5.17 7.17
N ALA A 51 -6.33 4.08 7.91
CA ALA A 51 -5.20 3.99 8.85
C ALA A 51 -3.85 3.86 8.13
N TRP A 52 -3.62 4.70 7.14
CA TRP A 52 -2.43 4.67 6.29
C TRP A 52 -1.98 6.05 5.84
N ARG A 53 -0.75 6.11 5.37
CA ARG A 53 -0.24 7.20 4.53
C ARG A 53 0.84 6.67 3.58
N PHE A 54 1.06 7.40 2.52
CA PHE A 54 2.01 7.07 1.47
C PHE A 54 3.06 8.17 1.41
N VAL A 55 4.34 7.79 1.44
CA VAL A 55 5.46 8.73 1.38
C VAL A 55 6.23 8.50 0.08
N VAL A 56 6.23 9.47 -0.81
CA VAL A 56 7.13 9.49 -1.95
C VAL A 56 8.51 9.87 -1.44
N LEU A 57 9.45 8.95 -1.55
CA LEU A 57 10.79 9.12 -1.01
C LEU A 57 11.70 9.77 -2.06
N GLU A 58 12.05 11.04 -1.84
CA GLU A 58 12.94 11.80 -2.72
C GLU A 58 14.36 11.97 -2.16
N ASN A 59 14.52 11.94 -0.82
CA ASN A 59 15.79 12.17 -0.16
C ASN A 59 16.79 11.04 -0.42
N GLU A 60 17.89 11.36 -1.13
CA GLU A 60 18.91 10.39 -1.53
C GLU A 60 19.69 9.78 -0.35
N ALA A 61 19.91 10.55 0.72
CA ALA A 61 20.60 10.03 1.91
C ALA A 61 19.75 8.95 2.60
N VAL A 62 18.44 9.17 2.70
CA VAL A 62 17.50 8.17 3.25
C VAL A 62 17.39 6.96 2.34
N LYS A 63 17.34 7.15 1.02
CA LYS A 63 17.36 6.03 0.06
C LYS A 63 18.60 5.17 0.23
N HIS A 64 19.76 5.79 0.41
CA HIS A 64 21.01 5.07 0.62
C HIS A 64 20.99 4.24 1.91
N GLU A 65 20.55 4.82 3.03
CA GLU A 65 20.44 4.08 4.30
C GLU A 65 19.43 2.92 4.20
N LEU A 66 18.27 3.14 3.56
CA LEU A 66 17.24 2.10 3.38
C LEU A 66 17.70 0.97 2.46
N LYS A 67 18.48 1.27 1.44
CA LYS A 67 19.05 0.26 0.53
C LYS A 67 19.86 -0.79 1.28
N GLU A 68 20.69 -0.39 2.25
CA GLU A 68 21.57 -1.28 3.02
C GLU A 68 20.80 -2.31 3.86
N VAL A 69 19.55 -2.02 4.20
CA VAL A 69 18.68 -2.89 5.01
C VAL A 69 17.52 -3.50 4.23
N SER A 70 17.50 -3.31 2.90
CA SER A 70 16.41 -3.74 1.99
C SER A 70 16.97 -4.65 0.89
N TRP A 71 17.29 -5.90 1.24
CA TRP A 71 17.88 -6.87 0.32
C TRP A 71 17.02 -7.17 -0.92
N GLY A 72 15.71 -6.99 -0.83
CA GLY A 72 14.77 -7.15 -1.95
C GLY A 72 14.64 -5.92 -2.86
N ALA A 73 15.31 -4.79 -2.54
CA ALA A 73 15.13 -3.52 -3.22
C ALA A 73 16.43 -2.82 -3.65
N VAL A 74 17.58 -3.48 -3.59
CA VAL A 74 18.88 -2.87 -3.84
C VAL A 74 18.93 -2.11 -5.18
N TYR A 75 18.56 -2.77 -6.27
CA TYR A 75 18.56 -2.15 -7.60
C TYR A 75 17.41 -1.15 -7.81
N GLN A 76 16.29 -1.34 -7.12
CA GLN A 76 15.16 -0.44 -7.20
C GLN A 76 15.51 0.93 -6.59
N PHE A 77 16.22 0.95 -5.45
CA PHE A 77 16.70 2.20 -4.85
C PHE A 77 17.68 2.96 -5.76
N GLU A 78 18.43 2.25 -6.60
CA GLU A 78 19.39 2.85 -7.51
C GLU A 78 18.74 3.39 -8.80
N THR A 79 17.74 2.69 -9.32
CA THR A 79 17.29 2.91 -10.70
C THR A 79 15.85 3.37 -10.84
N ALA A 80 15.00 3.15 -9.84
CA ALA A 80 13.59 3.53 -9.94
C ALA A 80 13.39 5.03 -10.17
N SER A 81 12.37 5.36 -10.94
CA SER A 81 11.93 6.75 -11.07
C SER A 81 11.45 7.28 -9.72
N HIS A 82 10.62 6.48 -9.02
CA HIS A 82 10.08 6.84 -7.71
C HIS A 82 10.04 5.61 -6.78
N MET A 83 10.25 5.89 -5.49
CA MET A 83 10.04 4.94 -4.40
C MET A 83 8.94 5.46 -3.50
N ILE A 84 7.94 4.63 -3.23
CA ILE A 84 6.81 4.96 -2.34
C ILE A 84 6.86 4.03 -1.14
N LEU A 85 6.84 4.62 0.06
CA LEU A 85 6.74 3.88 1.31
C LEU A 85 5.27 3.83 1.72
N LEU A 86 4.77 2.64 2.02
CA LEU A 86 3.42 2.42 2.52
C LEU A 86 3.51 2.27 4.04
N ILE A 87 2.91 3.19 4.76
CA ILE A 87 2.97 3.29 6.22
C ILE A 87 1.57 3.09 6.78
N SER A 88 1.47 2.37 7.89
CA SER A 88 0.20 2.12 8.56
C SER A 88 0.26 2.46 10.04
N GLU A 89 -0.90 2.78 10.61
CA GLU A 89 -1.05 3.02 12.05
C GLU A 89 -0.95 1.72 12.84
N LYS A 90 -0.19 1.75 13.95
CA LYS A 90 -0.09 0.64 14.90
C LYS A 90 -1.25 0.61 15.89
N ASN A 91 -1.79 1.78 16.22
CA ASN A 91 -2.72 1.98 17.33
C ASN A 91 -4.15 2.32 16.87
N ALA A 92 -4.59 1.78 15.74
CA ALA A 92 -5.95 1.96 15.22
C ALA A 92 -6.98 1.15 16.01
N ARG A 93 -6.96 1.29 17.34
CA ARG A 93 -7.85 0.65 18.28
C ARG A 93 -9.19 1.39 18.35
N TYR A 94 -10.28 0.68 18.65
CA TYR A 94 -11.65 1.23 18.68
C TYR A 94 -11.80 2.47 19.58
N ASP A 95 -11.03 2.57 20.66
CA ASP A 95 -10.98 3.70 21.59
C ASP A 95 -9.89 4.73 21.26
N GLY A 96 -9.17 4.52 20.15
CA GLY A 96 -8.11 5.41 19.65
C GLY A 96 -8.67 6.66 18.96
N ALA A 97 -7.84 7.69 18.88
CA ALA A 97 -8.20 8.97 18.27
C ALA A 97 -8.54 8.85 16.76
N SER A 98 -7.83 8.02 16.03
CA SER A 98 -8.02 7.83 14.58
C SER A 98 -9.41 7.29 14.23
N ILE A 99 -9.94 6.35 15.01
CA ILE A 99 -11.31 5.83 14.85
C ILE A 99 -12.33 6.95 15.02
N LYS A 100 -12.23 7.71 16.11
CA LYS A 100 -13.13 8.83 16.40
C LYS A 100 -13.04 9.91 15.29
N GLN A 101 -11.84 10.27 14.88
CA GLN A 101 -11.64 11.25 13.81
C GLN A 101 -12.20 10.77 12.47
N SER A 102 -12.07 9.50 12.14
CA SER A 102 -12.67 8.90 10.94
C SER A 102 -14.21 9.04 10.96
N LEU A 103 -14.87 8.83 12.10
CA LEU A 103 -16.30 9.03 12.23
C LEU A 103 -16.71 10.49 12.06
N LEU A 104 -15.95 11.41 12.67
CA LEU A 104 -16.19 12.86 12.55
C LEU A 104 -16.01 13.35 11.10
N ARG A 105 -14.99 12.88 10.37
CA ARG A 105 -14.81 13.21 8.93
C ARG A 105 -15.99 12.76 8.08
N ARG A 106 -16.70 11.71 8.47
CA ARG A 106 -17.93 11.22 7.81
C ARG A 106 -19.20 11.94 8.25
N GLY A 107 -19.08 13.03 9.02
CA GLY A 107 -20.20 13.85 9.49
C GLY A 107 -20.98 13.26 10.66
N ILE A 108 -20.45 12.25 11.37
CA ILE A 108 -21.09 11.70 12.56
C ILE A 108 -20.65 12.53 13.75
N THR A 109 -21.43 13.60 14.04
CA THR A 109 -21.12 14.59 15.08
C THR A 109 -22.07 14.52 16.27
N ASP A 110 -23.21 13.86 16.14
CA ASP A 110 -24.14 13.62 17.23
C ASP A 110 -23.51 12.65 18.24
N GLU A 111 -23.55 13.00 19.54
CA GLU A 111 -22.88 12.24 20.59
C GLU A 111 -23.43 10.81 20.74
N GLN A 112 -24.75 10.64 20.61
CA GLN A 112 -25.38 9.32 20.77
C GLN A 112 -25.05 8.43 19.54
N ALA A 113 -25.08 9.00 18.33
CA ALA A 113 -24.68 8.31 17.10
C ALA A 113 -23.20 7.93 17.15
N LEU A 114 -22.34 8.82 17.62
CA LEU A 114 -20.90 8.57 17.76
C LEU A 114 -20.64 7.44 18.76
N ALA A 115 -21.24 7.51 19.95
CA ALA A 115 -21.12 6.47 20.98
C ALA A 115 -21.60 5.11 20.48
N SER A 116 -22.74 5.07 19.78
CA SER A 116 -23.27 3.84 19.17
C SER A 116 -22.29 3.24 18.16
N ARG A 117 -21.66 4.06 17.29
CA ARG A 117 -20.68 3.59 16.31
C ARG A 117 -19.40 3.10 16.96
N LEU A 118 -18.90 3.79 17.99
CA LEU A 118 -17.72 3.36 18.75
C LEU A 118 -17.97 2.00 19.42
N ALA A 119 -19.15 1.80 20.03
CA ALA A 119 -19.54 0.52 20.61
C ALA A 119 -19.58 -0.61 19.55
N CYS A 120 -20.07 -0.35 18.34
CA CYS A 120 -20.01 -1.31 17.25
C CYS A 120 -18.57 -1.66 16.87
N TYR A 121 -17.67 -0.68 16.83
CA TYR A 121 -16.26 -0.94 16.47
C TYR A 121 -15.51 -1.64 17.61
N GLU A 122 -15.88 -1.36 18.86
CA GLU A 122 -15.38 -2.12 20.01
C GLU A 122 -15.77 -3.60 19.90
N ALA A 123 -17.06 -3.89 19.67
CA ALA A 123 -17.54 -5.26 19.47
C ALA A 123 -16.83 -5.95 18.29
N PHE A 124 -16.70 -5.25 17.16
CA PHE A 124 -15.99 -5.75 15.98
C PHE A 124 -14.54 -6.13 16.30
N GLN A 125 -13.76 -5.24 16.94
CA GLN A 125 -12.36 -5.51 17.24
C GLN A 125 -12.16 -6.54 18.36
N LYS A 126 -13.03 -6.55 19.37
CA LYS A 126 -12.93 -7.47 20.54
C LYS A 126 -13.46 -8.87 20.23
N HIS A 127 -14.62 -8.95 19.59
CA HIS A 127 -15.37 -10.22 19.48
C HIS A 127 -15.27 -10.83 18.09
N ASP A 128 -15.46 -10.04 17.02
CA ASP A 128 -15.47 -10.57 15.66
C ASP A 128 -14.04 -10.83 15.16
N MET A 129 -13.17 -9.82 15.22
CA MET A 129 -11.80 -9.91 14.74
C MET A 129 -10.79 -10.38 15.80
N LYS A 130 -11.08 -10.17 17.08
CA LYS A 130 -10.21 -10.53 18.24
C LYS A 130 -8.81 -9.92 18.15
N ILE A 131 -8.74 -8.65 17.77
CA ILE A 131 -7.48 -7.92 17.54
C ILE A 131 -7.23 -6.81 18.58
N ALA A 132 -8.24 -6.39 19.34
CA ALA A 132 -8.17 -5.21 20.23
C ALA A 132 -7.05 -5.27 21.26
N ASP A 133 -6.77 -6.46 21.81
CA ASP A 133 -5.79 -6.66 22.88
C ASP A 133 -4.49 -7.31 22.39
N ASN A 134 -4.27 -7.33 21.08
CA ASN A 134 -3.05 -7.83 20.44
C ASN A 134 -2.47 -6.76 19.48
N PRO A 135 -1.43 -6.00 19.91
CA PRO A 135 -0.85 -4.92 19.11
C PRO A 135 -0.35 -5.40 17.73
N ARG A 136 0.19 -6.61 17.63
CA ARG A 136 0.65 -7.17 16.37
C ARG A 136 -0.53 -7.47 15.43
N ALA A 137 -1.58 -8.11 15.92
CA ALA A 137 -2.76 -8.40 15.13
C ALA A 137 -3.49 -7.11 14.69
N LEU A 138 -3.49 -6.08 15.55
CA LEU A 138 -4.05 -4.77 15.23
C LEU A 138 -3.26 -4.09 14.11
N PHE A 139 -1.93 -4.10 14.18
CA PHE A 139 -1.07 -3.59 13.11
C PHE A 139 -1.23 -4.42 11.82
N ASP A 140 -1.26 -5.74 11.90
CA ASP A 140 -1.46 -6.61 10.73
C ASP A 140 -2.82 -6.35 10.06
N TRP A 141 -3.85 -6.01 10.84
CA TRP A 141 -5.15 -5.62 10.29
C TRP A 141 -5.10 -4.30 9.52
N THR A 142 -4.44 -3.27 10.04
CA THR A 142 -4.25 -2.00 9.33
C THR A 142 -3.32 -2.16 8.14
N ALA A 143 -2.24 -2.92 8.29
CA ALA A 143 -1.29 -3.24 7.23
C ALA A 143 -1.95 -3.91 6.01
N LYS A 144 -2.86 -4.88 6.21
CA LYS A 144 -3.61 -5.52 5.10
C LYS A 144 -4.33 -4.52 4.21
N GLN A 145 -4.78 -3.40 4.76
CA GLN A 145 -5.52 -2.40 4.01
C GLN A 145 -4.61 -1.62 3.06
N THR A 146 -3.33 -1.41 3.41
CA THR A 146 -2.37 -0.77 2.52
C THR A 146 -2.15 -1.57 1.22
N TYR A 147 -2.37 -2.90 1.24
CA TYR A 147 -2.27 -3.74 0.06
C TYR A 147 -3.40 -3.51 -0.95
N ILE A 148 -4.55 -2.98 -0.51
CA ILE A 148 -5.61 -2.53 -1.41
C ILE A 148 -5.10 -1.33 -2.21
N ALA A 149 -4.56 -0.33 -1.53
CA ALA A 149 -3.98 0.85 -2.15
C ALA A 149 -2.77 0.49 -3.05
N LEU A 150 -1.89 -0.41 -2.58
CA LEU A 150 -0.76 -0.93 -3.34
C LEU A 150 -1.21 -1.57 -4.66
N ALA A 151 -2.25 -2.42 -4.62
CA ALA A 151 -2.79 -3.07 -5.82
C ALA A 151 -3.40 -2.04 -6.80
N ASN A 152 -4.09 -1.01 -6.29
CA ASN A 152 -4.64 0.06 -7.11
C ASN A 152 -3.54 0.89 -7.76
N MET A 153 -2.49 1.29 -7.02
CA MET A 153 -1.32 1.97 -7.60
C MET A 153 -0.66 1.15 -8.71
N MET A 154 -0.42 -0.14 -8.48
CA MET A 154 0.19 -1.02 -9.48
C MET A 154 -0.68 -1.21 -10.72
N THR A 155 -2.00 -1.29 -10.56
CA THR A 155 -2.94 -1.42 -11.68
C THR A 155 -3.00 -0.14 -12.49
N THR A 156 -3.05 1.02 -11.83
CA THR A 156 -3.04 2.34 -12.47
C THR A 156 -1.74 2.55 -13.25
N ALA A 157 -0.59 2.27 -12.65
CA ALA A 157 0.71 2.31 -13.33
C ALA A 157 0.71 1.42 -14.57
N ALA A 158 0.26 0.17 -14.46
CA ALA A 158 0.26 -0.78 -15.58
C ALA A 158 -0.67 -0.34 -16.74
N LEU A 159 -1.80 0.31 -16.43
CA LEU A 159 -2.70 0.88 -17.45
C LEU A 159 -2.04 1.99 -18.26
N MET A 160 -1.06 2.69 -17.68
CA MET A 160 -0.27 3.74 -18.31
C MET A 160 1.07 3.23 -18.91
N GLY A 161 1.33 1.92 -18.87
CA GLY A 161 2.59 1.34 -19.33
C GLY A 161 3.79 1.61 -18.42
N ILE A 162 3.53 1.95 -17.15
CA ILE A 162 4.54 2.17 -16.12
C ILE A 162 4.73 0.87 -15.33
N ASP A 163 5.98 0.46 -15.17
CA ASP A 163 6.35 -0.72 -14.42
C ASP A 163 6.37 -0.45 -12.91
N SER A 164 6.09 -1.50 -12.16
CA SER A 164 6.06 -1.44 -10.70
C SER A 164 6.58 -2.72 -10.06
N CYS A 165 7.18 -2.60 -8.87
CA CYS A 165 7.54 -3.74 -8.04
C CYS A 165 7.16 -3.50 -6.59
N PRO A 166 6.23 -4.29 -6.00
CA PRO A 166 5.99 -4.28 -4.58
C PRO A 166 7.15 -4.96 -3.86
N ILE A 167 7.54 -4.45 -2.69
CA ILE A 167 8.73 -4.85 -1.97
C ILE A 167 8.38 -5.11 -0.51
N GLU A 168 8.69 -6.32 -0.04
CA GLU A 168 8.66 -6.74 1.37
C GLU A 168 10.03 -7.23 1.85
N GLY A 169 11.01 -7.33 0.95
CA GLY A 169 12.34 -7.86 1.20
C GLY A 169 13.24 -6.86 1.93
N PHE A 170 12.91 -6.53 3.18
CA PHE A 170 13.68 -5.64 4.03
C PHE A 170 13.60 -6.04 5.51
N ASP A 171 14.53 -5.54 6.31
CA ASP A 171 14.52 -5.67 7.76
C ASP A 171 13.57 -4.62 8.36
N TYR A 172 12.41 -5.06 8.85
CA TYR A 172 11.35 -4.18 9.37
C TYR A 172 11.82 -3.28 10.50
N ASP A 173 12.58 -3.82 11.44
CA ASP A 173 13.03 -3.06 12.62
C ASP A 173 14.03 -2.00 12.21
N LYS A 174 14.99 -2.34 11.35
CA LYS A 174 15.99 -1.40 10.86
C LYS A 174 15.39 -0.33 9.96
N VAL A 175 14.46 -0.70 9.07
CA VAL A 175 13.74 0.28 8.24
C VAL A 175 12.95 1.24 9.12
N ASN A 176 12.17 0.76 10.08
CA ASN A 176 11.43 1.62 10.99
C ASN A 176 12.36 2.53 11.81
N ALA A 177 13.52 2.04 12.25
CA ALA A 177 14.51 2.84 12.97
C ALA A 177 15.08 3.97 12.09
N ILE A 178 15.38 3.70 10.81
CA ILE A 178 15.84 4.71 9.85
C ILE A 178 14.74 5.74 9.61
N LEU A 179 13.51 5.32 9.35
CA LEU A 179 12.39 6.22 9.12
C LEU A 179 12.11 7.11 10.34
N ALA A 180 12.20 6.58 11.55
CA ALA A 180 12.05 7.32 12.79
C ALA A 180 13.20 8.34 13.00
N LYS A 181 14.45 7.92 12.75
CA LYS A 181 15.64 8.78 12.81
C LYS A 181 15.50 10.03 11.93
N HIS A 182 14.89 9.87 10.76
CA HIS A 182 14.65 10.96 9.80
C HIS A 182 13.31 11.69 10.00
N GLY A 183 12.54 11.38 11.05
CA GLY A 183 11.25 12.01 11.34
C GLY A 183 10.16 11.68 10.32
N ILE A 184 10.32 10.60 9.54
CA ILE A 184 9.35 10.17 8.54
C ILE A 184 8.18 9.45 9.20
N ILE A 185 8.42 8.69 10.28
CA ILE A 185 7.38 8.05 11.08
C ILE A 185 7.55 8.38 12.56
N ASN A 186 6.44 8.29 13.31
CA ASN A 186 6.49 8.12 14.74
C ASN A 186 6.47 6.60 15.05
N PRO A 187 7.57 6.02 15.55
CA PRO A 187 7.68 4.57 15.73
C PRO A 187 6.69 3.99 16.76
N ASP A 188 6.15 4.82 17.66
CA ASP A 188 5.16 4.39 18.64
C ASP A 188 3.77 4.18 18.04
N THR A 189 3.46 4.92 16.96
CA THR A 189 2.13 4.95 16.35
C THR A 189 2.08 4.47 14.93
N GLU A 190 3.22 4.39 14.25
CA GLU A 190 3.30 4.04 12.82
C GLU A 190 4.36 2.97 12.55
N GLY A 191 4.19 2.26 11.44
CA GLY A 191 5.18 1.32 10.93
C GLY A 191 5.09 1.14 9.42
N ILE A 192 6.24 0.80 8.81
CA ILE A 192 6.29 0.43 7.41
C ILE A 192 5.52 -0.87 7.19
N THR A 193 4.80 -0.98 6.08
CA THR A 193 4.11 -2.22 5.67
C THR A 193 4.76 -2.85 4.45
N SER A 194 5.02 -2.04 3.46
CA SER A 194 5.68 -2.44 2.22
C SER A 194 6.24 -1.19 1.52
N MET A 195 6.98 -1.41 0.44
CA MET A 195 7.43 -0.34 -0.46
C MET A 195 6.97 -0.63 -1.88
N LEU A 196 6.86 0.40 -2.70
CA LEU A 196 6.57 0.30 -4.12
C LEU A 196 7.61 1.08 -4.91
N SER A 197 8.30 0.41 -5.83
CA SER A 197 9.12 1.09 -6.84
C SER A 197 8.35 1.24 -8.14
N LEU A 198 8.55 2.38 -8.82
CA LEU A 198 7.90 2.75 -10.06
C LEU A 198 8.93 3.25 -11.08
N GLY A 199 8.73 2.97 -12.36
CA GLY A 199 9.59 3.44 -13.45
C GLY A 199 9.30 2.71 -14.75
N TYR A 200 10.21 2.83 -15.70
CA TYR A 200 10.12 2.13 -16.98
C TYR A 200 11.22 1.07 -17.03
N ARG A 201 10.88 -0.17 -17.39
CA ARG A 201 11.84 -1.28 -17.41
C ARG A 201 13.04 -0.99 -18.31
N LEU A 202 14.24 -1.32 -17.83
CA LEU A 202 15.45 -1.24 -18.64
C LEU A 202 15.47 -2.30 -19.76
N ARG A 203 14.85 -3.47 -19.48
CA ARG A 203 14.79 -4.62 -20.40
C ARG A 203 13.55 -5.46 -20.08
N ASP A 204 13.10 -6.20 -21.09
CA ASP A 204 11.97 -7.11 -20.90
C ASP A 204 12.28 -8.22 -19.88
N PRO A 205 11.25 -8.72 -19.20
CA PRO A 205 11.37 -9.83 -18.25
C PRO A 205 11.93 -11.08 -18.95
N LYS A 206 12.86 -11.77 -18.28
CA LYS A 206 13.42 -13.03 -18.81
C LYS A 206 12.39 -14.15 -18.93
N HIS A 207 11.34 -14.09 -18.13
CA HIS A 207 10.30 -15.12 -18.08
C HIS A 207 8.91 -14.46 -18.09
N SER A 208 7.97 -15.09 -18.74
CA SER A 208 6.56 -14.72 -18.68
C SER A 208 6.02 -14.92 -17.25
N GLN A 209 4.91 -14.25 -16.94
CA GLN A 209 4.21 -14.46 -15.68
C GLN A 209 3.76 -15.93 -15.55
N THR A 210 3.95 -16.49 -14.37
CA THR A 210 3.40 -17.82 -14.01
C THR A 210 2.31 -17.63 -12.96
N ARG A 211 1.27 -18.46 -13.07
CA ARG A 211 0.16 -18.52 -12.12
C ARG A 211 -0.26 -19.99 -11.93
N LYS A 212 -0.85 -20.26 -10.78
CA LYS A 212 -1.60 -21.50 -10.62
C LYS A 212 -2.71 -21.63 -11.68
N PRO A 213 -3.13 -22.83 -12.06
CA PRO A 213 -4.33 -23.02 -12.86
C PRO A 213 -5.52 -22.26 -12.25
N ARG A 214 -6.34 -21.66 -13.13
CA ARG A 214 -7.42 -20.77 -12.68
C ARG A 214 -8.43 -21.50 -11.79
N GLU A 215 -8.72 -22.75 -12.09
CA GLU A 215 -9.63 -23.65 -11.39
C GLU A 215 -9.16 -24.03 -9.97
N GLU A 216 -7.84 -23.96 -9.69
CA GLU A 216 -7.32 -24.15 -8.34
C GLU A 216 -7.53 -22.92 -7.45
N VAL A 217 -7.75 -21.76 -8.05
CA VAL A 217 -7.81 -20.45 -7.34
C VAL A 217 -9.24 -19.91 -7.30
N ILE A 218 -10.03 -20.21 -8.31
CA ILE A 218 -11.41 -19.70 -8.45
C ILE A 218 -12.36 -20.88 -8.53
N SER A 219 -13.27 -20.95 -7.56
CA SER A 219 -14.34 -21.97 -7.53
C SER A 219 -15.70 -21.28 -7.49
N PHE A 220 -16.69 -21.96 -8.08
CA PHE A 220 -18.10 -21.59 -8.00
C PHE A 220 -18.81 -22.64 -7.15
N PHE A 221 -19.47 -22.20 -6.10
CA PHE A 221 -20.29 -23.06 -5.26
C PHE A 221 -21.75 -22.72 -5.52
N SER A 222 -22.51 -23.72 -6.05
CA SER A 222 -23.94 -23.61 -6.41
C SER A 222 -24.76 -24.55 -5.56
#